data_ced272883485349928dd6cea1ca1b78f
#
_entry.id   ced272883485349928dd6cea1ca1b78f
#
_cell.length_a   1.000
_cell.length_b   1.000
_cell.length_c   1.000
_cell.angle_alpha   90.00
_cell.angle_beta   90.00
_cell.angle_gamma   90.00
#
_symmetry.space_group_name_H-M   'P 1'
#
loop_
_entity.id
_entity.type
_entity.pdbx_description
1 polymer ?
#
loop_
_entity_poly.entity_id
_entity_poly.type
_entity_poly.pdbx_seq_one_letter_code
_entity_poly.pdbx_strand_id
1 'polypeptide(L)'
;FTELKKAITREGFREDSPLLLESNGIVINGNRRLAAIRELYRSDVKTFDKFKQVPCAIIEEHLSPQNIKEIENYLQVKKENKQEYDWISLSLEIKNERERLQLTNKQIAVNMGKSEQEVERFYNLINVINTCLEEDWKKPGEYDLIMKQEQLWKNTEERAFRTRNPAEKAAIYKVARMISVNSTKLGDRAYRFASVLQKKNNLNETVDYFADRYKIKAPKIQSDKKSEDPLDKIEI
;
A
#
# COMPACT_ATOMS: atom_id res chain seq x y z
N PHE A 1 -13.67 8.89 -0.69
CA PHE A 1 -14.93 8.39 -0.09
C PHE A 1 -16.01 9.47 -0.06
N THR A 2 -15.68 10.69 0.31
CA THR A 2 -16.61 11.85 0.34
C THR A 2 -17.25 12.14 -1.02
N GLU A 3 -16.48 12.10 -2.09
CA GLU A 3 -16.99 12.32 -3.46
C GLU A 3 -17.96 11.21 -3.89
N LEU A 4 -17.70 9.96 -3.50
CA LEU A 4 -18.61 8.86 -3.76
C LEU A 4 -19.96 9.06 -3.06
N LYS A 5 -19.94 9.51 -1.79
CA LYS A 5 -21.17 9.84 -1.06
C LYS A 5 -21.95 10.97 -1.73
N LYS A 6 -21.28 12.02 -2.17
CA LYS A 6 -21.92 13.13 -2.92
C LYS A 6 -22.55 12.63 -4.21
N ALA A 7 -21.83 11.79 -4.97
CA ALA A 7 -22.37 11.22 -6.20
C ALA A 7 -23.63 10.36 -5.94
N ILE A 8 -23.56 9.46 -4.96
CA ILE A 8 -24.71 8.61 -4.57
C ILE A 8 -25.88 9.46 -4.05
N THR A 9 -25.62 10.52 -3.31
CA THR A 9 -26.68 11.44 -2.84
C THR A 9 -27.40 12.11 -4.00
N ARG A 10 -26.64 12.56 -5.01
CA ARG A 10 -27.15 13.29 -6.17
C ARG A 10 -27.85 12.37 -7.16
N GLU A 11 -27.23 11.26 -7.51
CA GLU A 11 -27.63 10.38 -8.63
C GLU A 11 -28.43 9.15 -8.18
N GLY A 12 -28.40 8.84 -6.89
CA GLY A 12 -28.96 7.60 -6.35
C GLY A 12 -28.01 6.42 -6.50
N PHE A 13 -28.50 5.24 -6.15
CA PHE A 13 -27.79 3.99 -6.42
C PHE A 13 -28.08 3.55 -7.85
N ARG A 14 -27.05 3.26 -8.61
CA ARG A 14 -27.17 2.89 -10.03
C ARG A 14 -27.58 1.43 -10.16
N GLU A 15 -28.73 1.20 -10.81
CA GLU A 15 -29.28 -0.15 -11.05
C GLU A 15 -28.44 -0.96 -12.06
N ASP A 16 -27.80 -0.27 -12.99
CA ASP A 16 -26.89 -0.89 -13.98
C ASP A 16 -25.56 -1.38 -13.39
N SER A 17 -25.34 -1.09 -12.13
CA SER A 17 -24.13 -1.53 -11.39
C SER A 17 -24.50 -2.02 -9.99
N PRO A 18 -25.18 -3.17 -9.86
CA PRO A 18 -25.60 -3.73 -8.58
C PRO A 18 -24.40 -4.13 -7.70
N LEU A 19 -24.64 -4.34 -6.42
CA LEU A 19 -23.68 -5.02 -5.57
C LEU A 19 -23.59 -6.49 -6.00
N LEU A 20 -22.37 -7.06 -6.05
CA LEU A 20 -22.19 -8.48 -6.36
C LEU A 20 -21.91 -9.24 -5.06
N LEU A 21 -22.73 -10.24 -4.78
CA LEU A 21 -22.68 -11.04 -3.57
C LEU A 21 -22.50 -12.52 -3.89
N GLU A 22 -21.83 -13.24 -2.99
CA GLU A 22 -21.97 -14.68 -2.88
C GLU A 22 -23.31 -15.08 -2.28
N SER A 23 -23.69 -16.35 -2.45
CA SER A 23 -24.92 -16.93 -1.89
C SER A 23 -25.01 -16.81 -0.36
N ASN A 24 -23.87 -16.74 0.34
CA ASN A 24 -23.76 -16.52 1.78
C ASN A 24 -23.90 -15.05 2.20
N GLY A 25 -24.10 -14.12 1.26
CA GLY A 25 -24.24 -12.69 1.51
C GLY A 25 -22.92 -11.90 1.60
N ILE A 26 -21.78 -12.54 1.36
CA ILE A 26 -20.49 -11.83 1.30
C ILE A 26 -20.43 -10.99 0.01
N VAL A 27 -20.10 -9.72 0.15
CA VAL A 27 -20.00 -8.80 -0.99
C VAL A 27 -18.65 -8.99 -1.69
N ILE A 28 -18.70 -9.48 -2.93
CA ILE A 28 -17.55 -9.65 -3.82
C ILE A 28 -17.17 -8.30 -4.45
N ASN A 29 -18.17 -7.54 -4.92
CA ASN A 29 -17.92 -6.24 -5.55
C ASN A 29 -18.92 -5.19 -5.07
N GLY A 30 -18.44 -3.96 -4.89
CA GLY A 30 -19.25 -2.83 -4.45
C GLY A 30 -19.13 -2.48 -2.97
N ASN A 31 -18.14 -3.02 -2.24
CA ASN A 31 -17.91 -2.75 -0.81
C ASN A 31 -17.85 -1.25 -0.49
N ARG A 32 -17.19 -0.43 -1.31
CA ARG A 32 -17.11 1.03 -1.11
C ARG A 32 -18.50 1.70 -1.27
N ARG A 33 -19.30 1.24 -2.25
CA ARG A 33 -20.67 1.73 -2.44
C ARG A 33 -21.55 1.34 -1.27
N LEU A 34 -21.46 0.09 -0.83
CA LEU A 34 -22.18 -0.40 0.34
C LEU A 34 -21.84 0.40 1.60
N ALA A 35 -20.55 0.66 1.84
CA ALA A 35 -20.12 1.48 2.98
C ALA A 35 -20.68 2.91 2.92
N ALA A 36 -20.63 3.53 1.73
CA ALA A 36 -21.18 4.88 1.52
C ALA A 36 -22.69 4.94 1.76
N ILE A 37 -23.44 3.94 1.24
CA ILE A 37 -24.89 3.84 1.43
C ILE A 37 -25.25 3.64 2.91
N ARG A 38 -24.54 2.74 3.60
CA ARG A 38 -24.76 2.50 5.04
C ARG A 38 -24.53 3.76 5.87
N GLU A 39 -23.51 4.52 5.53
CA GLU A 39 -23.21 5.78 6.23
C GLU A 39 -24.27 6.85 5.94
N LEU A 40 -24.71 7.03 4.68
CA LEU A 40 -25.79 7.92 4.32
C LEU A 40 -27.09 7.54 5.02
N TYR A 41 -27.48 6.27 4.96
CA TYR A 41 -28.69 5.78 5.63
C TYR A 41 -28.67 6.01 7.13
N ARG A 42 -27.52 5.77 7.80
CA ARG A 42 -27.36 6.02 9.23
C ARG A 42 -27.37 7.51 9.60
N SER A 43 -26.92 8.38 8.71
CA SER A 43 -26.86 9.81 8.96
C SER A 43 -28.26 10.46 8.98
N ASP A 44 -29.16 10.00 8.12
CA ASP A 44 -30.56 10.45 8.08
C ASP A 44 -31.43 9.38 7.41
N VAL A 45 -32.04 8.55 8.26
CA VAL A 45 -32.88 7.43 7.82
C VAL A 45 -34.07 7.90 6.97
N LYS A 46 -34.66 9.08 7.27
CA LYS A 46 -35.83 9.56 6.54
C LYS A 46 -35.46 10.04 5.13
N THR A 47 -34.40 10.82 5.02
CA THR A 47 -33.93 11.36 3.72
C THR A 47 -33.37 10.26 2.83
N PHE A 48 -32.73 9.24 3.41
CA PHE A 48 -32.07 8.16 2.69
C PHE A 48 -32.81 6.82 2.76
N ASP A 49 -34.11 6.80 3.06
CA ASP A 49 -34.91 5.56 3.15
C ASP A 49 -34.85 4.72 1.87
N LYS A 50 -34.67 5.35 0.70
CA LYS A 50 -34.43 4.67 -0.58
C LYS A 50 -33.21 3.74 -0.58
N PHE A 51 -32.28 3.92 0.32
CA PHE A 51 -31.09 3.06 0.46
C PHE A 51 -31.26 1.91 1.45
N LYS A 52 -32.43 1.74 2.04
CA LYS A 52 -32.77 0.59 2.86
C LYS A 52 -32.65 -0.74 2.09
N GLN A 53 -32.94 -0.68 0.81
CA GLN A 53 -32.80 -1.79 -0.11
C GLN A 53 -32.06 -1.30 -1.36
N VAL A 54 -31.07 -2.05 -1.80
CA VAL A 54 -30.29 -1.73 -3.00
C VAL A 54 -30.20 -2.95 -3.91
N PRO A 55 -30.14 -2.76 -5.23
CA PRO A 55 -29.97 -3.85 -6.19
C PRO A 55 -28.72 -4.67 -5.91
N CYS A 56 -28.89 -5.98 -5.85
CA CYS A 56 -27.81 -6.95 -5.68
C CYS A 56 -27.91 -8.03 -6.76
N ALA A 57 -26.77 -8.44 -7.28
CA ALA A 57 -26.64 -9.65 -8.08
C ALA A 57 -25.99 -10.74 -7.20
N ILE A 58 -26.62 -11.91 -7.13
CA ILE A 58 -26.16 -13.01 -6.29
C ILE A 58 -25.58 -14.09 -7.19
N ILE A 59 -24.36 -14.54 -6.88
CA ILE A 59 -23.77 -15.72 -7.49
C ILE A 59 -24.22 -16.92 -6.67
N GLU A 60 -24.98 -17.80 -7.29
CA GLU A 60 -25.58 -18.98 -6.62
C GLU A 60 -24.57 -20.10 -6.37
N GLU A 61 -23.49 -20.15 -7.15
CA GLU A 61 -22.45 -21.17 -7.05
C GLU A 61 -21.43 -20.84 -5.94
N HIS A 62 -20.92 -21.88 -5.29
CA HIS A 62 -19.80 -21.75 -4.37
C HIS A 62 -18.52 -21.46 -5.18
N LEU A 63 -18.00 -20.25 -5.02
CA LEU A 63 -16.79 -19.82 -5.69
C LEU A 63 -15.55 -20.11 -4.85
N SER A 64 -14.50 -20.59 -5.49
CA SER A 64 -13.18 -20.62 -4.87
C SER A 64 -12.65 -19.19 -4.69
N PRO A 65 -11.73 -18.95 -3.73
CA PRO A 65 -11.09 -17.64 -3.59
C PRO A 65 -10.44 -17.13 -4.89
N GLN A 66 -9.94 -18.04 -5.73
CA GLN A 66 -9.39 -17.72 -7.05
C GLN A 66 -10.46 -17.20 -8.00
N ASN A 67 -11.60 -17.90 -8.09
CA ASN A 67 -12.71 -17.46 -8.95
C ASN A 67 -13.28 -16.11 -8.52
N ILE A 68 -13.42 -15.89 -7.22
CA ILE A 68 -13.83 -14.57 -6.68
C ILE A 68 -12.86 -13.50 -7.16
N LYS A 69 -11.57 -13.76 -7.07
CA LYS A 69 -10.53 -12.81 -7.47
C LYS A 69 -10.53 -12.53 -8.97
N GLU A 70 -10.73 -13.53 -9.79
CA GLU A 70 -10.87 -13.37 -11.24
C GLU A 70 -12.06 -12.49 -11.61
N ILE A 71 -13.21 -12.69 -10.93
CA ILE A 71 -14.39 -11.85 -11.10
C ILE A 71 -14.11 -10.41 -10.67
N GLU A 72 -13.50 -10.21 -9.50
CA GLU A 72 -13.12 -8.87 -9.02
C GLU A 72 -12.22 -8.17 -10.04
N ASN A 73 -11.17 -8.85 -10.52
CA ASN A 73 -10.24 -8.31 -11.51
C ASN A 73 -10.94 -7.99 -12.83
N TYR A 74 -11.78 -8.89 -13.36
CA TYR A 74 -12.56 -8.65 -14.57
C TYR A 74 -13.43 -7.39 -14.43
N LEU A 75 -14.14 -7.26 -13.32
CA LEU A 75 -14.98 -6.09 -13.04
C LEU A 75 -14.17 -4.80 -12.82
N GLN A 76 -12.92 -4.91 -12.39
CA GLN A 76 -12.02 -3.76 -12.22
C GLN A 76 -11.40 -3.30 -13.54
N VAL A 77 -11.08 -4.23 -14.44
CA VAL A 77 -10.53 -3.93 -15.77
C VAL A 77 -11.58 -3.29 -16.69
N LYS A 78 -12.85 -3.63 -16.54
CA LYS A 78 -13.95 -2.93 -17.21
C LYS A 78 -14.03 -1.48 -16.67
N LYS A 79 -13.26 -0.60 -17.29
CA LYS A 79 -13.22 0.85 -17.00
C LYS A 79 -14.57 1.50 -17.28
N GLU A 80 -15.39 1.65 -16.26
CA GLU A 80 -16.41 2.70 -16.24
C GLU A 80 -16.37 3.37 -14.87
N ASN A 81 -15.73 4.52 -14.76
CA ASN A 81 -15.76 5.44 -13.61
C ASN A 81 -15.31 4.89 -12.25
N LYS A 82 -14.26 4.03 -12.22
CA LYS A 82 -13.68 3.60 -10.96
C LYS A 82 -12.56 4.55 -10.53
N GLN A 83 -12.69 5.05 -9.32
CA GLN A 83 -11.57 5.73 -8.66
C GLN A 83 -10.42 4.74 -8.53
N GLU A 84 -9.26 5.09 -9.08
CA GLU A 84 -8.05 4.26 -8.95
C GLU A 84 -7.77 3.98 -7.46
N TYR A 85 -7.30 2.78 -7.17
CA TYR A 85 -6.80 2.49 -5.82
C TYR A 85 -5.69 3.49 -5.49
N ASP A 86 -5.73 4.03 -4.28
CA ASP A 86 -4.56 4.74 -3.78
C ASP A 86 -3.36 3.76 -3.68
N TRP A 87 -2.18 4.32 -3.62
CA TRP A 87 -0.93 3.55 -3.67
C TRP A 87 -0.76 2.55 -2.51
N ILE A 88 -1.36 2.82 -1.33
CA ILE A 88 -1.35 1.89 -0.18
C ILE A 88 -2.33 0.75 -0.43
N SER A 89 -3.55 1.06 -0.83
CA SER A 89 -4.57 0.05 -1.14
C SER A 89 -4.09 -0.91 -2.24
N LEU A 90 -3.43 -0.38 -3.28
CA LEU A 90 -2.82 -1.20 -4.33
C LEU A 90 -1.71 -2.11 -3.76
N SER A 91 -0.86 -1.59 -2.89
CA SER A 91 0.22 -2.36 -2.28
C SER A 91 -0.29 -3.47 -1.35
N LEU A 92 -1.36 -3.19 -0.61
CA LEU A 92 -2.04 -4.17 0.24
C LEU A 92 -2.70 -5.28 -0.58
N GLU A 93 -3.29 -4.92 -1.70
CA GLU A 93 -3.92 -5.89 -2.60
C GLU A 93 -2.87 -6.83 -3.20
N ILE A 94 -1.74 -6.30 -3.68
CA ILE A 94 -0.61 -7.10 -4.16
C ILE A 94 -0.12 -8.06 -3.07
N LYS A 95 -0.01 -7.58 -1.82
CA LYS A 95 0.39 -8.42 -0.69
C LYS A 95 -0.61 -9.54 -0.44
N ASN A 96 -1.91 -9.24 -0.45
CA ASN A 96 -2.98 -10.22 -0.28
C ASN A 96 -2.96 -11.28 -1.39
N GLU A 97 -2.84 -10.89 -2.66
CA GLU A 97 -2.74 -11.83 -3.79
C GLU A 97 -1.52 -12.75 -3.65
N ARG A 98 -0.38 -12.20 -3.24
CA ARG A 98 0.86 -12.99 -3.09
C ARG A 98 0.83 -13.93 -1.89
N GLU A 99 0.38 -13.48 -0.72
CA GLU A 99 0.49 -14.23 0.54
C GLU A 99 -0.71 -15.13 0.79
N ARG A 100 -1.91 -14.65 0.53
CA ARG A 100 -3.13 -15.40 0.79
C ARG A 100 -3.55 -16.29 -0.38
N LEU A 101 -3.47 -15.76 -1.62
CA LEU A 101 -3.85 -16.50 -2.80
C LEU A 101 -2.67 -17.25 -3.44
N GLN A 102 -1.44 -17.08 -2.91
CA GLN A 102 -0.22 -17.73 -3.38
C GLN A 102 0.05 -17.51 -4.88
N LEU A 103 -0.35 -16.34 -5.41
CA LEU A 103 -0.11 -16.01 -6.81
C LEU A 103 1.34 -15.58 -7.03
N THR A 104 1.88 -15.93 -8.18
CA THR A 104 3.19 -15.48 -8.63
C THR A 104 3.16 -14.01 -9.05
N ASN A 105 4.31 -13.33 -9.02
CA ASN A 105 4.41 -11.95 -9.52
C ASN A 105 3.90 -11.80 -10.94
N LYS A 106 4.13 -12.80 -11.79
CA LYS A 106 3.66 -12.81 -13.18
C LYS A 106 2.13 -12.81 -13.26
N GLN A 107 1.46 -13.64 -12.46
CA GLN A 107 0.00 -13.70 -12.42
C GLN A 107 -0.59 -12.38 -11.88
N ILE A 108 -0.02 -11.85 -10.80
CA ILE A 108 -0.43 -10.57 -10.21
C ILE A 108 -0.24 -9.43 -11.22
N ALA A 109 0.90 -9.41 -11.92
CA ALA A 109 1.19 -8.41 -12.94
C ALA A 109 0.14 -8.40 -14.07
N VAL A 110 -0.25 -9.58 -14.56
CA VAL A 110 -1.31 -9.72 -15.55
C VAL A 110 -2.65 -9.23 -15.00
N ASN A 111 -3.03 -9.65 -13.79
CA ASN A 111 -4.30 -9.28 -13.15
C ASN A 111 -4.45 -7.76 -12.97
N MET A 112 -3.35 -7.09 -12.64
CA MET A 112 -3.36 -5.66 -12.31
C MET A 112 -2.91 -4.74 -13.46
N GLY A 113 -2.55 -5.29 -14.62
CA GLY A 113 -2.03 -4.52 -15.74
C GLY A 113 -0.72 -3.80 -15.42
N LYS A 114 0.17 -4.44 -14.65
CA LYS A 114 1.47 -3.94 -14.22
C LYS A 114 2.61 -4.83 -14.70
N SER A 115 3.84 -4.37 -14.55
CA SER A 115 5.01 -5.21 -14.73
C SER A 115 5.31 -6.04 -13.47
N GLU A 116 5.99 -7.18 -13.61
CA GLU A 116 6.44 -7.99 -12.47
C GLU A 116 7.37 -7.19 -11.52
N GLN A 117 8.15 -6.26 -12.07
CA GLN A 117 9.01 -5.38 -11.29
C GLN A 117 8.20 -4.40 -10.43
N GLU A 118 7.12 -3.83 -10.96
CA GLU A 118 6.22 -2.97 -10.18
C GLU A 118 5.54 -3.76 -9.06
N VAL A 119 5.08 -4.98 -9.35
CA VAL A 119 4.49 -5.87 -8.33
C VAL A 119 5.49 -6.13 -7.19
N GLU A 120 6.74 -6.48 -7.51
CA GLU A 120 7.79 -6.70 -6.50
C GLU A 120 8.07 -5.43 -5.69
N ARG A 121 8.10 -4.26 -6.34
CA ARG A 121 8.31 -2.97 -5.67
C ARG A 121 7.20 -2.63 -4.70
N PHE A 122 5.94 -2.76 -5.10
CA PHE A 122 4.79 -2.51 -4.23
C PHE A 122 4.74 -3.49 -3.06
N TYR A 123 5.06 -4.76 -3.30
CA TYR A 123 5.15 -5.76 -2.25
C TYR A 123 6.23 -5.45 -1.20
N ASN A 124 7.44 -5.09 -1.65
CA ASN A 124 8.51 -4.69 -0.75
C ASN A 124 8.14 -3.42 0.04
N LEU A 125 7.53 -2.45 -0.64
CA LEU A 125 7.11 -1.19 -0.05
C LEU A 125 6.13 -1.40 1.11
N ILE A 126 5.08 -2.18 0.90
CA ILE A 126 4.06 -2.41 1.94
C ILE A 126 4.62 -3.19 3.13
N ASN A 127 5.56 -4.09 2.92
CA ASN A 127 6.20 -4.81 4.02
C ASN A 127 7.05 -3.87 4.89
N VAL A 128 7.80 -2.95 4.29
CA VAL A 128 8.56 -1.95 5.04
C VAL A 128 7.63 -0.97 5.76
N ILE A 129 6.53 -0.57 5.15
CA ILE A 129 5.52 0.28 5.77
C ILE A 129 4.88 -0.42 6.98
N ASN A 130 4.50 -1.69 6.85
CA ASN A 130 3.95 -2.46 7.97
C ASN A 130 4.93 -2.52 9.14
N THR A 131 6.20 -2.81 8.86
CA THR A 131 7.26 -2.76 9.88
C THR A 131 7.39 -1.37 10.52
N CYS A 132 7.29 -0.30 9.73
CA CYS A 132 7.32 1.08 10.25
C CYS A 132 6.13 1.37 11.18
N LEU A 133 4.93 0.98 10.77
CA LEU A 133 3.72 1.16 11.58
C LEU A 133 3.78 0.36 12.88
N GLU A 134 4.25 -0.87 12.83
CA GLU A 134 4.34 -1.78 13.96
C GLU A 134 5.45 -1.39 14.93
N GLU A 135 6.69 -1.21 14.43
CA GLU A 135 7.87 -1.03 15.27
C GLU A 135 8.15 0.43 15.65
N ASP A 136 7.89 1.38 14.76
CA ASP A 136 8.27 2.78 14.98
C ASP A 136 7.09 3.64 15.44
N TRP A 137 5.96 3.52 14.75
CA TRP A 137 4.73 4.24 15.12
C TRP A 137 3.99 3.58 16.28
N LYS A 138 4.20 2.26 16.53
CA LYS A 138 3.42 1.45 17.47
C LYS A 138 1.91 1.46 17.18
N LYS A 139 1.57 1.52 15.91
CA LYS A 139 0.21 1.67 15.37
C LYS A 139 0.00 0.80 14.14
N PRO A 140 0.02 -0.54 14.31
CA PRO A 140 -0.17 -1.46 13.20
C PRO A 140 -1.51 -1.23 12.51
N GLY A 141 -1.50 -1.17 11.17
CA GLY A 141 -2.70 -1.00 10.36
C GLY A 141 -3.22 0.44 10.24
N GLU A 142 -2.66 1.43 10.95
CA GLU A 142 -3.07 2.83 10.83
C GLU A 142 -2.40 3.51 9.61
N TYR A 143 -2.76 3.10 8.41
CA TYR A 143 -2.16 3.59 7.15
C TYR A 143 -2.38 5.07 6.88
N ASP A 144 -3.37 5.70 7.48
CA ASP A 144 -3.63 7.14 7.36
C ASP A 144 -2.42 7.98 7.78
N LEU A 145 -1.59 7.49 8.70
CA LEU A 145 -0.35 8.12 9.12
C LEU A 145 0.68 8.22 8.00
N ILE A 146 0.62 7.28 7.06
CA ILE A 146 1.58 7.11 5.96
C ILE A 146 1.04 7.69 4.65
N MET A 147 -0.28 7.75 4.48
CA MET A 147 -0.95 8.13 3.23
C MET A 147 -0.41 9.43 2.62
N LYS A 148 -0.17 10.44 3.44
CA LYS A 148 0.36 11.76 3.01
C LYS A 148 1.86 11.75 2.70
N GLN A 149 2.55 10.62 2.91
CA GLN A 149 3.99 10.49 2.72
C GLN A 149 4.34 9.74 1.44
N GLU A 150 3.43 9.67 0.49
CA GLU A 150 3.56 8.89 -0.76
C GLU A 150 4.90 9.12 -1.46
N GLN A 151 5.30 10.38 -1.63
CA GLN A 151 6.53 10.73 -2.33
C GLN A 151 7.79 10.20 -1.60
N LEU A 152 7.81 10.27 -0.26
CA LEU A 152 8.90 9.70 0.53
C LEU A 152 9.04 8.20 0.25
N TRP A 153 7.95 7.48 0.34
CA TRP A 153 7.96 6.03 0.22
C TRP A 153 8.23 5.55 -1.20
N LYS A 154 7.66 6.20 -2.23
CA LYS A 154 7.96 5.90 -3.64
C LYS A 154 9.43 6.13 -3.99
N ASN A 155 10.00 7.26 -3.57
CA ASN A 155 11.41 7.56 -3.81
C ASN A 155 12.33 6.60 -3.06
N THR A 156 11.96 6.23 -1.84
CA THR A 156 12.71 5.25 -1.03
C THR A 156 12.76 3.91 -1.72
N GLU A 157 11.61 3.42 -2.17
CA GLU A 157 11.53 2.14 -2.84
C GLU A 157 12.29 2.14 -4.18
N GLU A 158 12.15 3.19 -4.98
CA GLU A 158 12.87 3.34 -6.22
C GLU A 158 14.40 3.29 -6.00
N ARG A 159 14.88 3.93 -4.94
CA ARG A 159 16.29 3.90 -4.56
C ARG A 159 16.72 2.50 -4.11
N ALA A 160 15.94 1.87 -3.22
CA ALA A 160 16.22 0.54 -2.69
C ALA A 160 16.19 -0.53 -3.80
N PHE A 161 15.37 -0.34 -4.83
CA PHE A 161 15.28 -1.24 -5.96
C PHE A 161 16.53 -1.18 -6.86
N ARG A 162 17.20 -0.03 -6.95
CA ARG A 162 18.39 0.16 -7.79
C ARG A 162 19.66 -0.43 -7.19
N THR A 163 19.69 -0.65 -5.87
CA THR A 163 20.87 -1.24 -5.23
C THR A 163 20.79 -2.77 -5.21
N ARG A 164 21.92 -3.42 -5.47
CA ARG A 164 22.07 -4.88 -5.33
C ARG A 164 22.62 -5.28 -3.96
N ASN A 165 23.07 -4.32 -3.16
CA ASN A 165 23.63 -4.57 -1.84
C ASN A 165 22.51 -4.65 -0.80
N PRO A 166 22.27 -5.81 -0.15
CA PRO A 166 21.23 -5.97 0.85
C PRO A 166 21.39 -5.05 2.06
N ALA A 167 22.63 -4.80 2.51
CA ALA A 167 22.90 -3.92 3.64
C ALA A 167 22.57 -2.45 3.29
N GLU A 168 22.92 -2.00 2.08
CA GLU A 168 22.53 -0.67 1.60
C GLU A 168 21.00 -0.55 1.49
N LYS A 169 20.33 -1.59 0.98
CA LYS A 169 18.86 -1.62 0.90
C LYS A 169 18.22 -1.51 2.28
N ALA A 170 18.69 -2.27 3.25
CA ALA A 170 18.22 -2.19 4.63
C ALA A 170 18.45 -0.80 5.25
N ALA A 171 19.61 -0.19 4.99
CA ALA A 171 19.94 1.15 5.45
C ALA A 171 18.99 2.21 4.86
N ILE A 172 18.69 2.14 3.56
CA ILE A 172 17.73 3.03 2.89
C ILE A 172 16.35 2.96 3.57
N TYR A 173 15.84 1.75 3.78
CA TYR A 173 14.54 1.56 4.45
C TYR A 173 14.54 2.07 5.90
N LYS A 174 15.63 1.84 6.63
CA LYS A 174 15.77 2.33 8.00
C LYS A 174 15.75 3.86 8.09
N VAL A 175 16.39 4.54 7.15
CA VAL A 175 16.36 5.99 7.03
C VAL A 175 14.96 6.48 6.69
N ALA A 176 14.28 5.85 5.75
CA ALA A 176 12.91 6.22 5.39
C ALA A 176 11.95 6.09 6.57
N ARG A 177 12.05 5.01 7.35
CA ARG A 177 11.27 4.81 8.59
C ARG A 177 11.52 5.94 9.60
N MET A 178 12.78 6.32 9.81
CA MET A 178 13.14 7.45 10.67
C MET A 178 12.49 8.76 10.20
N ILE A 179 12.54 9.04 8.89
CA ILE A 179 11.94 10.24 8.31
C ILE A 179 10.43 10.21 8.48
N SER A 180 9.81 9.07 8.22
CA SER A 180 8.36 8.90 8.33
C SER A 180 7.86 9.28 9.73
N VAL A 181 8.44 8.71 10.76
CA VAL A 181 8.05 8.97 12.17
C VAL A 181 8.28 10.41 12.60
N ASN A 182 9.25 11.09 12.00
CA ASN A 182 9.57 12.48 12.30
C ASN A 182 9.00 13.46 11.27
N SER A 183 8.11 13.03 10.39
CA SER A 183 7.55 13.84 9.29
C SER A 183 6.93 15.16 9.77
N THR A 184 6.25 15.16 10.90
CA THR A 184 5.66 16.36 11.51
C THR A 184 6.73 17.40 11.88
N LYS A 185 7.89 16.96 12.38
CA LYS A 185 9.01 17.86 12.73
C LYS A 185 9.75 18.35 11.49
N LEU A 186 9.81 17.52 10.46
CA LEU A 186 10.51 17.81 9.21
C LEU A 186 9.66 18.67 8.25
N GLY A 187 8.33 18.65 8.40
CA GLY A 187 7.39 19.36 7.53
C GLY A 187 7.61 18.99 6.07
N ASP A 188 7.48 19.97 5.17
CA ASP A 188 7.66 19.79 3.71
C ASP A 188 9.06 19.31 3.32
N ARG A 189 9.99 19.23 4.24
CA ARG A 189 11.36 18.75 3.99
C ARG A 189 11.46 17.23 4.02
N ALA A 190 10.47 16.53 4.58
CA ALA A 190 10.46 15.08 4.64
C ALA A 190 10.64 14.44 3.23
N TYR A 191 10.00 14.98 2.19
CA TYR A 191 10.18 14.49 0.81
C TYR A 191 11.54 14.84 0.20
N ARG A 192 12.16 15.98 0.61
CA ARG A 192 13.49 16.39 0.12
C ARG A 192 14.59 15.45 0.62
N PHE A 193 14.34 14.80 1.73
CA PHE A 193 15.23 13.77 2.24
C PHE A 193 15.36 12.58 1.29
N ALA A 194 14.27 12.17 0.68
CA ALA A 194 14.31 11.11 -0.31
C ALA A 194 15.23 11.47 -1.50
N SER A 195 15.31 12.75 -1.88
CA SER A 195 16.25 13.19 -2.92
C SER A 195 17.71 13.18 -2.48
N VAL A 196 17.98 13.35 -1.18
CA VAL A 196 19.33 13.24 -0.61
C VAL A 196 19.78 11.77 -0.56
N LEU A 197 18.85 10.85 -0.30
CA LEU A 197 19.11 9.41 -0.42
C LEU A 197 19.51 9.01 -1.85
N GLN A 198 19.15 9.79 -2.87
CA GLN A 198 19.54 9.52 -4.26
C GLN A 198 21.02 9.87 -4.55
N LYS A 199 21.64 10.74 -3.75
CA LYS A 199 23.06 11.11 -3.93
C LYS A 199 23.94 10.05 -3.29
N LYS A 200 24.90 9.57 -4.04
CA LYS A 200 25.72 8.36 -3.83
C LYS A 200 26.56 8.29 -2.55
N ASN A 201 26.60 9.28 -1.69
CA ASN A 201 27.62 9.35 -0.68
C ASN A 201 27.02 9.20 0.72
N ASN A 202 27.50 8.15 1.41
CA ASN A 202 27.46 7.96 2.85
C ASN A 202 26.10 8.20 3.55
N LEU A 203 25.24 7.18 3.48
CA LEU A 203 23.95 7.17 4.19
C LEU A 203 24.09 7.51 5.67
N ASN A 204 25.16 7.09 6.33
CA ASN A 204 25.40 7.38 7.74
C ASN A 204 25.63 8.87 8.00
N GLU A 205 26.49 9.53 7.21
CA GLU A 205 26.71 10.98 7.35
C GLU A 205 25.45 11.78 7.10
N THR A 206 24.63 11.33 6.13
CA THR A 206 23.34 11.95 5.87
C THR A 206 22.40 11.83 7.05
N VAL A 207 22.32 10.63 7.63
CA VAL A 207 21.50 10.35 8.84
C VAL A 207 21.96 11.19 10.02
N ASP A 208 23.27 11.22 10.28
CA ASP A 208 23.85 11.96 11.40
C ASP A 208 23.65 13.46 11.26
N TYR A 209 23.88 14.02 10.07
CA TYR A 209 23.61 15.42 9.77
C TYR A 209 22.16 15.81 10.06
N PHE A 210 21.23 15.00 9.64
CA PHE A 210 19.82 15.31 9.84
C PHE A 210 19.36 15.04 11.26
N ALA A 211 19.85 13.98 11.89
CA ALA A 211 19.57 13.70 13.29
C ALA A 211 19.99 14.87 14.19
N ASP A 212 21.18 15.39 13.97
CA ASP A 212 21.68 16.55 14.72
C ASP A 212 20.89 17.83 14.40
N ARG A 213 20.72 18.14 13.12
CA ARG A 213 20.06 19.38 12.69
C ARG A 213 18.61 19.49 13.15
N TYR A 214 17.89 18.37 13.16
CA TYR A 214 16.45 18.35 13.50
C TYR A 214 16.17 17.77 14.89
N LYS A 215 17.21 17.42 15.65
CA LYS A 215 17.12 16.82 17.00
C LYS A 215 16.21 15.58 16.99
N ILE A 216 16.41 14.70 16.00
CA ILE A 216 15.70 13.44 15.87
C ILE A 216 16.62 12.27 16.19
N LYS A 217 16.05 11.17 16.72
CA LYS A 217 16.83 9.98 17.04
C LYS A 217 17.26 9.25 15.75
N ALA A 218 18.56 9.23 15.50
CA ALA A 218 19.12 8.51 14.35
C ALA A 218 19.07 6.99 14.56
N PRO A 219 18.71 6.21 13.54
CA PRO A 219 18.88 4.77 13.58
C PRO A 219 20.37 4.44 13.49
N LYS A 220 20.86 3.55 14.35
CA LYS A 220 22.23 3.01 14.19
C LYS A 220 22.23 2.07 12.98
N ILE A 221 22.86 2.48 11.90
CA ILE A 221 23.09 1.64 10.73
C ILE A 221 24.41 0.87 11.03
N GLN A 222 24.28 -0.42 11.31
CA GLN A 222 25.47 -1.26 11.42
C GLN A 222 26.09 -1.36 10.02
N SER A 223 27.31 -0.86 9.87
CA SER A 223 28.13 -1.23 8.72
C SER A 223 28.49 -2.71 8.92
N ASP A 224 28.04 -3.56 8.02
CA ASP A 224 28.53 -4.91 7.99
C ASP A 224 30.06 -4.84 7.89
N LYS A 225 30.73 -5.40 8.90
CA LYS A 225 32.13 -5.80 8.74
C LYS A 225 32.17 -6.63 7.47
N LYS A 226 33.07 -6.28 6.54
CA LYS A 226 33.36 -7.14 5.37
C LYS A 226 33.24 -8.58 5.82
N SER A 227 32.34 -9.34 5.24
CA SER A 227 32.37 -10.78 5.34
C SER A 227 33.70 -11.16 4.74
N GLU A 228 34.62 -11.64 5.57
CA GLU A 228 35.84 -12.31 5.10
C GLU A 228 35.33 -13.45 4.21
N ASP A 229 35.71 -13.39 2.94
CA ASP A 229 35.40 -14.43 1.98
C ASP A 229 35.97 -15.75 2.52
N PRO A 230 35.18 -16.83 2.67
CA PRO A 230 35.69 -18.11 3.14
C PRO A 230 36.78 -18.72 2.25
N LEU A 231 37.00 -18.15 1.06
CA LEU A 231 38.03 -18.60 0.10
C LEU A 231 39.44 -18.07 0.39
N ASP A 232 39.59 -17.06 1.28
CA ASP A 232 40.94 -16.56 1.64
C ASP A 232 41.70 -17.43 2.67
N LYS A 233 41.16 -18.59 3.04
CA LYS A 233 41.78 -19.53 4.00
C LYS A 233 42.28 -20.84 3.39
N ILE A 234 42.47 -20.88 2.07
CA ILE A 234 43.15 -22.04 1.45
C ILE A 234 44.60 -21.62 1.19
N GLU A 235 45.46 -21.81 2.19
CA GLU A 235 46.89 -21.90 1.98
C GLU A 235 47.21 -23.21 1.26
N ILE A 236 47.94 -23.09 0.12
CA ILE A 236 48.52 -24.20 -0.65
C ILE A 236 49.86 -24.58 -0.03
#